data_54e3555991e179f20c1787ff4895d78e
#
_entry.id   54e3555991e179f20c1787ff4895d78e
#
_cell.length_a   1.000
_cell.length_b   1.000
_cell.length_c   1.000
_cell.angle_alpha   90.00
_cell.angle_beta   90.00
_cell.angle_gamma   90.00
#
_symmetry.space_group_name_H-M   'P 1'
#
loop_
_entity.id
_entity.type
_entity.pdbx_description
1 polymer ?
#
loop_
_entity_poly.entity_id
_entity_poly.type
_entity_poly.pdbx_seq_one_letter_code
_entity_poly.pdbx_strand_id
1 'polypeptide(L)'
;MEELKGITPPVLDHSGTPEGVEEIGPSVVSSSDRGFLRKPFLKDSLLGTPKEDEPKAPPADVTNLQYHKIQKAVSFVDDNYRTDISRDAACGLAGMSPSHFSRTFRKVVGMSYQEYVNRKRIAKAKELLRTSPQSIAEIAAYVGFADNTGFGRIFKKVTGHTPSAYRRGS
;
A
#
# COMPACT_ATOMS: atom_id res chain seq x y z
N MET A 1 45.36 21.12 51.24
CA MET A 1 44.55 21.84 52.24
C MET A 1 43.60 22.68 51.41
N GLU A 2 42.39 22.25 51.32
CA GLU A 2 41.20 23.11 51.38
C GLU A 2 39.94 22.23 51.27
N GLU A 3 39.05 22.56 52.13
CA GLU A 3 37.97 21.78 52.69
C GLU A 3 36.84 21.49 51.71
N LEU A 4 36.37 20.27 51.79
CA LEU A 4 35.04 19.84 51.32
C LEU A 4 33.96 20.36 52.26
N LYS A 5 33.19 21.36 51.84
CA LYS A 5 31.97 21.77 52.53
C LYS A 5 30.77 21.18 51.83
N GLY A 6 30.11 20.33 52.51
CA GLY A 6 28.79 19.83 52.59
C GLY A 6 27.72 20.42 51.67
N ILE A 7 27.12 19.55 50.90
CA ILE A 7 25.81 19.78 50.28
C ILE A 7 24.86 18.79 50.94
N THR A 8 24.02 19.31 51.81
CA THR A 8 22.90 18.61 52.41
C THR A 8 21.82 18.39 51.37
N PRO A 9 21.18 17.21 51.28
CA PRO A 9 20.04 17.02 50.44
C PRO A 9 18.79 17.70 51.06
N PRO A 10 17.91 18.27 50.25
CA PRO A 10 16.65 18.83 50.76
C PRO A 10 15.66 17.73 51.12
N VAL A 11 15.00 17.97 52.27
CA VAL A 11 13.96 17.19 52.89
C VAL A 11 12.74 17.12 51.97
N LEU A 12 12.18 15.94 51.79
CA LEU A 12 10.86 15.69 51.21
C LEU A 12 9.77 16.25 52.13
N ASP A 13 9.06 17.25 51.67
CA ASP A 13 7.80 17.66 52.27
C ASP A 13 6.64 17.14 51.41
N HIS A 14 5.77 16.42 52.09
CA HIS A 14 4.53 15.87 51.54
C HIS A 14 3.44 16.93 51.68
N SER A 15 3.08 17.60 50.61
CA SER A 15 1.72 18.10 50.31
C SER A 15 1.77 19.23 49.30
N GLY A 16 1.23 18.98 48.16
CA GLY A 16 1.07 20.01 47.09
C GLY A 16 0.85 19.40 45.74
N THR A 17 -0.38 19.09 45.45
CA THR A 17 -0.86 18.78 44.10
C THR A 17 -0.70 20.03 43.22
N PRO A 18 0.02 20.02 42.11
CA PRO A 18 -0.22 20.94 41.04
C PRO A 18 -1.24 20.34 40.07
N GLU A 19 -2.40 20.93 40.04
CA GLU A 19 -3.34 20.86 38.94
C GLU A 19 -2.65 21.35 37.66
N GLY A 20 -2.90 20.67 36.52
CA GLY A 20 -2.57 21.19 35.21
C GLY A 20 -1.41 20.51 34.49
N VAL A 21 -1.42 19.18 34.34
CA VAL A 21 -0.74 18.52 33.24
C VAL A 21 -1.83 18.16 32.24
N GLU A 22 -1.94 18.95 31.18
CA GLU A 22 -2.71 18.57 29.99
C GLU A 22 -2.12 17.26 29.50
N GLU A 23 -2.88 16.20 29.67
CA GLU A 23 -2.70 14.92 29.04
C GLU A 23 -2.75 15.16 27.53
N ILE A 24 -1.56 15.24 26.90
CA ILE A 24 -1.47 15.08 25.45
C ILE A 24 -1.77 13.61 25.20
N GLY A 25 -3.04 13.30 25.08
CA GLY A 25 -3.53 12.02 24.63
C GLY A 25 -2.88 11.68 23.26
N PRO A 26 -2.63 10.39 23.00
CA PRO A 26 -2.07 9.98 21.71
C PRO A 26 -2.97 10.53 20.61
N SER A 27 -2.39 11.30 19.69
CA SER A 27 -3.05 11.79 18.49
C SER A 27 -3.75 10.63 17.81
N VAL A 28 -5.07 10.63 17.93
CA VAL A 28 -5.95 9.74 17.18
C VAL A 28 -5.75 10.11 15.73
N VAL A 29 -4.89 9.36 15.04
CA VAL A 29 -4.82 9.39 13.58
C VAL A 29 -6.22 9.07 13.10
N SER A 30 -6.85 10.10 12.57
CA SER A 30 -8.22 10.10 12.08
C SER A 30 -8.46 8.87 11.21
N SER A 31 -9.46 8.09 11.59
CA SER A 31 -9.92 6.87 10.91
C SER A 31 -10.52 7.10 9.52
N SER A 32 -10.30 8.26 8.91
CA SER A 32 -10.87 8.62 7.61
C SER A 32 -10.16 7.99 6.42
N ASP A 33 -9.00 7.37 6.61
CA ASP A 33 -8.24 6.77 5.50
C ASP A 33 -8.54 5.28 5.24
N ARG A 34 -9.41 4.66 6.06
CA ARG A 34 -9.78 3.25 5.89
C ARG A 34 -10.92 3.00 4.92
N GLY A 35 -11.54 4.05 4.39
CA GLY A 35 -12.73 3.94 3.53
C GLY A 35 -12.45 3.83 2.03
N PHE A 36 -11.22 4.12 1.57
CA PHE A 36 -10.98 4.29 0.13
C PHE A 36 -10.37 3.06 -0.58
N LEU A 37 -10.10 1.95 0.11
CA LEU A 37 -9.29 0.83 -0.41
C LEU A 37 -10.03 -0.50 -0.56
N ARG A 38 -11.35 -0.52 -0.62
CA ARG A 38 -12.11 -1.76 -0.83
C ARG A 38 -12.81 -1.83 -2.19
N LYS A 39 -12.11 -1.48 -3.28
CA LYS A 39 -12.63 -1.81 -4.61
C LYS A 39 -11.64 -2.69 -5.34
N PRO A 40 -12.02 -3.92 -5.72
CA PRO A 40 -11.19 -4.73 -6.59
C PRO A 40 -11.04 -4.02 -7.93
N PHE A 41 -9.79 -3.78 -8.32
CA PHE A 41 -9.42 -3.14 -9.57
C PHE A 41 -9.64 -4.16 -10.72
N LEU A 42 -10.91 -4.42 -11.03
CA LEU A 42 -11.34 -5.30 -12.11
C LEU A 42 -11.65 -4.47 -13.35
N LYS A 43 -10.96 -4.81 -14.40
CA LYS A 43 -11.17 -4.58 -15.85
C LYS A 43 -11.80 -3.28 -16.37
N ASP A 44 -12.58 -2.52 -15.62
CA ASP A 44 -13.41 -1.42 -16.18
C ASP A 44 -12.86 -0.01 -16.02
N SER A 45 -11.60 0.14 -15.57
CA SER A 45 -11.02 1.48 -15.36
C SER A 45 -10.46 2.12 -16.63
N LEU A 46 -10.79 1.62 -17.80
CA LEU A 46 -10.40 2.24 -19.07
C LEU A 46 -11.54 2.97 -19.79
N LEU A 47 -12.79 2.70 -19.47
CA LEU A 47 -13.95 3.41 -20.06
C LEU A 47 -15.19 3.18 -19.17
N GLY A 48 -15.67 4.23 -18.49
CA GLY A 48 -17.01 4.22 -17.88
C GLY A 48 -17.06 4.18 -16.35
N THR A 49 -18.04 4.86 -15.80
CA THR A 49 -18.39 4.95 -14.38
C THR A 49 -18.52 3.57 -13.72
N PRO A 50 -17.93 3.36 -12.53
CA PRO A 50 -18.05 2.07 -11.85
C PRO A 50 -19.48 1.89 -11.33
N LYS A 51 -20.15 0.82 -11.77
CA LYS A 51 -21.32 0.28 -11.07
C LYS A 51 -20.85 -0.36 -9.77
N GLU A 52 -21.61 -0.14 -8.70
CA GLU A 52 -21.36 -0.63 -7.35
C GLU A 52 -21.18 -2.16 -7.35
N ASP A 53 -20.05 -2.60 -6.75
CA ASP A 53 -19.59 -3.97 -6.79
C ASP A 53 -20.29 -4.82 -5.73
N GLU A 54 -21.21 -5.65 -6.16
CA GLU A 54 -21.47 -6.92 -5.45
C GLU A 54 -20.21 -7.81 -5.49
N PRO A 55 -19.91 -8.57 -4.43
CA PRO A 55 -18.77 -9.48 -4.43
C PRO A 55 -18.95 -10.48 -5.57
N LYS A 56 -18.12 -10.33 -6.61
CA LYS A 56 -18.17 -11.18 -7.79
C LYS A 56 -18.01 -12.63 -7.37
N ALA A 57 -19.01 -13.45 -7.66
CA ALA A 57 -18.98 -14.89 -7.40
C ALA A 57 -17.68 -15.51 -7.98
N PRO A 58 -17.09 -16.50 -7.29
CA PRO A 58 -15.92 -17.20 -7.80
C PRO A 58 -16.20 -17.81 -9.17
N PRO A 59 -15.20 -17.88 -10.09
CA PRO A 59 -15.33 -18.60 -11.34
C PRO A 59 -15.78 -20.06 -11.07
N ALA A 60 -16.62 -20.61 -11.94
CA ALA A 60 -17.26 -21.92 -11.73
C ALA A 60 -16.27 -23.08 -11.47
N ASP A 61 -15.02 -22.94 -11.90
CA ASP A 61 -13.95 -23.93 -11.75
C ASP A 61 -12.97 -23.58 -10.60
N VAL A 62 -13.33 -22.62 -9.74
CA VAL A 62 -12.55 -22.19 -8.57
C VAL A 62 -13.41 -22.41 -7.32
N THR A 63 -12.88 -23.18 -6.37
CA THR A 63 -13.60 -23.40 -5.10
C THR A 63 -13.63 -22.11 -4.27
N ASN A 64 -14.63 -21.97 -3.39
CA ASN A 64 -14.73 -20.84 -2.45
C ASN A 64 -13.44 -20.68 -1.62
N LEU A 65 -12.85 -21.81 -1.19
CA LEU A 65 -11.60 -21.79 -0.44
C LEU A 65 -10.44 -21.21 -1.28
N GLN A 66 -10.31 -21.60 -2.53
CA GLN A 66 -9.29 -21.07 -3.44
C GLN A 66 -9.50 -19.57 -3.70
N TYR A 67 -10.77 -19.18 -3.89
CA TYR A 67 -11.14 -17.78 -4.05
C TYR A 67 -10.69 -16.93 -2.84
N HIS A 68 -11.04 -17.35 -1.62
CA HIS A 68 -10.62 -16.65 -0.40
C HIS A 68 -9.11 -16.59 -0.22
N LYS A 69 -8.39 -17.64 -0.58
CA LYS A 69 -6.92 -17.66 -0.55
C LYS A 69 -6.32 -16.61 -1.52
N ILE A 70 -6.89 -16.48 -2.71
CA ILE A 70 -6.46 -15.45 -3.66
C ILE A 70 -6.82 -14.05 -3.17
N GLN A 71 -7.99 -13.86 -2.55
CA GLN A 71 -8.35 -12.56 -1.96
C GLN A 71 -7.36 -12.11 -0.86
N LYS A 72 -6.84 -13.03 -0.06
CA LYS A 72 -5.75 -12.72 0.89
C LYS A 72 -4.50 -12.19 0.18
N ALA A 73 -4.10 -12.82 -0.94
CA ALA A 73 -2.98 -12.35 -1.72
C ALA A 73 -3.24 -10.99 -2.38
N VAL A 74 -4.47 -10.72 -2.81
CA VAL A 74 -4.89 -9.42 -3.34
C VAL A 74 -4.78 -8.34 -2.26
N SER A 75 -5.34 -8.57 -1.06
CA SER A 75 -5.23 -7.64 0.06
C SER A 75 -3.77 -7.40 0.46
N PHE A 76 -2.95 -8.45 0.48
CA PHE A 76 -1.53 -8.31 0.75
C PHE A 76 -0.82 -7.38 -0.24
N VAL A 77 -1.13 -7.48 -1.54
CA VAL A 77 -0.60 -6.55 -2.54
C VAL A 77 -1.10 -5.13 -2.28
N ASP A 78 -2.38 -4.96 -1.98
CA ASP A 78 -2.98 -3.64 -1.77
C ASP A 78 -2.34 -2.90 -0.59
N ASP A 79 -1.96 -3.63 0.45
CA ASP A 79 -1.31 -3.07 1.64
C ASP A 79 0.20 -2.86 1.45
N ASN A 80 0.85 -3.66 0.59
CA ASN A 80 2.32 -3.76 0.53
C ASN A 80 2.95 -3.46 -0.84
N TYR A 81 2.21 -3.03 -1.87
CA TYR A 81 2.71 -2.87 -3.25
C TYR A 81 3.97 -1.99 -3.39
N ARG A 82 4.24 -1.14 -2.41
CA ARG A 82 5.41 -0.23 -2.40
C ARG A 82 6.71 -0.93 -2.03
N THR A 83 6.62 -2.07 -1.37
CA THR A 83 7.78 -2.87 -0.96
C THR A 83 8.09 -3.94 -2.00
N ASP A 84 9.19 -4.67 -1.80
CA ASP A 84 9.49 -5.84 -2.62
C ASP A 84 8.58 -7.01 -2.20
N ILE A 85 7.46 -7.16 -2.89
CA ILE A 85 6.49 -8.23 -2.69
C ILE A 85 6.71 -9.34 -3.71
N SER A 86 7.46 -10.35 -3.32
CA SER A 86 7.70 -11.50 -4.17
C SER A 86 6.43 -12.34 -4.37
N ARG A 87 6.35 -13.02 -5.53
CA ARG A 87 5.30 -14.01 -5.77
C ARG A 87 5.34 -15.13 -4.73
N ASP A 88 6.51 -15.50 -4.26
CA ASP A 88 6.68 -16.60 -3.31
C ASP A 88 6.10 -16.25 -1.93
N ALA A 89 6.25 -15.00 -1.48
CA ALA A 89 5.58 -14.52 -0.28
C ALA A 89 4.05 -14.60 -0.41
N ALA A 90 3.50 -14.19 -1.56
CA ALA A 90 2.06 -14.29 -1.83
C ALA A 90 1.57 -15.74 -1.91
N CYS A 91 2.37 -16.65 -2.49
CA CYS A 91 2.08 -18.09 -2.50
C CYS A 91 2.04 -18.67 -1.08
N GLY A 92 3.01 -18.28 -0.23
CA GLY A 92 3.05 -18.68 1.18
C GLY A 92 1.80 -18.25 1.94
N LEU A 93 1.40 -16.99 1.80
CA LEU A 93 0.16 -16.47 2.40
C LEU A 93 -1.11 -17.19 1.93
N ALA A 94 -1.15 -17.54 0.64
CA ALA A 94 -2.26 -18.28 0.07
C ALA A 94 -2.23 -19.78 0.43
N GLY A 95 -1.11 -20.28 0.98
CA GLY A 95 -0.91 -21.72 1.21
C GLY A 95 -1.08 -22.52 -0.07
N MET A 96 -0.44 -22.07 -1.16
CA MET A 96 -0.50 -22.69 -2.50
C MET A 96 0.90 -22.87 -3.07
N SER A 97 1.10 -23.93 -3.88
CA SER A 97 2.31 -24.03 -4.68
C SER A 97 2.36 -22.93 -5.75
N PRO A 98 3.55 -22.48 -6.19
CA PRO A 98 3.70 -21.39 -7.15
C PRO A 98 2.93 -21.59 -8.46
N SER A 99 2.91 -22.80 -8.99
CA SER A 99 2.19 -23.13 -10.22
C SER A 99 0.67 -23.09 -10.04
N HIS A 100 0.17 -23.61 -8.90
CA HIS A 100 -1.24 -23.56 -8.56
C HIS A 100 -1.70 -22.13 -8.30
N PHE A 101 -0.94 -21.37 -7.51
CA PHE A 101 -1.19 -19.97 -7.26
C PHE A 101 -1.31 -19.15 -8.56
N SER A 102 -0.31 -19.25 -9.44
CA SER A 102 -0.29 -18.49 -10.70
C SER A 102 -1.49 -18.76 -11.59
N ARG A 103 -1.92 -20.02 -11.71
CA ARG A 103 -3.11 -20.40 -12.46
C ARG A 103 -4.39 -19.89 -11.82
N THR A 104 -4.55 -20.10 -10.51
CA THR A 104 -5.74 -19.70 -9.76
C THR A 104 -5.86 -18.17 -9.68
N PHE A 105 -4.73 -17.48 -9.42
CA PHE A 105 -4.69 -16.01 -9.41
C PHE A 105 -5.16 -15.43 -10.75
N ARG A 106 -4.64 -15.97 -11.87
CA ARG A 106 -5.05 -15.52 -13.20
C ARG A 106 -6.52 -15.80 -13.50
N LYS A 107 -7.07 -16.91 -13.04
CA LYS A 107 -8.50 -17.23 -13.17
C LYS A 107 -9.38 -16.27 -12.37
N VAL A 108 -9.01 -15.99 -11.12
CA VAL A 108 -9.79 -15.14 -10.22
C VAL A 108 -9.66 -13.65 -10.57
N VAL A 109 -8.43 -13.18 -10.81
CA VAL A 109 -8.12 -11.75 -11.01
C VAL A 109 -8.11 -11.35 -12.48
N GLY A 110 -8.00 -12.32 -13.40
CA GLY A 110 -7.98 -12.08 -14.86
C GLY A 110 -6.60 -11.69 -15.42
N MET A 111 -5.57 -11.57 -14.57
CA MET A 111 -4.20 -11.22 -14.95
C MET A 111 -3.17 -11.91 -14.07
N SER A 112 -1.89 -11.86 -14.44
CA SER A 112 -0.82 -12.42 -13.61
C SER A 112 -0.61 -11.60 -12.33
N TYR A 113 -0.05 -12.24 -11.29
CA TYR A 113 0.30 -11.57 -10.04
C TYR A 113 1.21 -10.35 -10.26
N GLN A 114 2.28 -10.51 -11.05
CA GLN A 114 3.20 -9.41 -11.35
C GLN A 114 2.53 -8.26 -12.10
N GLU A 115 1.61 -8.57 -13.01
CA GLU A 115 0.85 -7.54 -13.71
C GLU A 115 -0.08 -6.79 -12.75
N TYR A 116 -0.72 -7.48 -11.82
CA TYR A 116 -1.55 -6.86 -10.79
C TYR A 116 -0.75 -5.90 -9.90
N VAL A 117 0.41 -6.35 -9.38
CA VAL A 117 1.33 -5.50 -8.61
C VAL A 117 1.72 -4.25 -9.40
N ASN A 118 2.15 -4.43 -10.65
CA ASN A 118 2.55 -3.32 -11.50
C ASN A 118 1.40 -2.33 -11.74
N ARG A 119 0.20 -2.81 -11.98
CA ARG A 119 -0.98 -1.94 -12.17
C ARG A 119 -1.31 -1.12 -10.92
N LYS A 120 -1.20 -1.70 -9.72
CA LYS A 120 -1.37 -0.98 -8.45
C LYS A 120 -0.33 0.13 -8.30
N ARG A 121 0.95 -0.18 -8.54
CA ARG A 121 2.04 0.81 -8.52
C ARG A 121 1.80 1.95 -9.50
N ILE A 122 1.40 1.63 -10.74
CA ILE A 122 1.12 2.62 -11.78
C ILE A 122 -0.11 3.47 -11.43
N ALA A 123 -1.16 2.90 -10.84
CA ALA A 123 -2.32 3.67 -10.41
C ALA A 123 -1.92 4.76 -9.40
N LYS A 124 -1.10 4.43 -8.40
CA LYS A 124 -0.58 5.42 -7.45
C LYS A 124 0.38 6.42 -8.10
N ALA A 125 1.22 5.97 -9.03
CA ALA A 125 2.11 6.86 -9.77
C ALA A 125 1.34 7.89 -10.60
N LYS A 126 0.23 7.51 -11.24
CA LYS A 126 -0.66 8.45 -11.97
C LYS A 126 -1.20 9.55 -11.07
N GLU A 127 -1.62 9.20 -9.87
CA GLU A 127 -2.08 10.17 -8.88
C GLU A 127 -0.95 11.14 -8.52
N LEU A 128 0.23 10.63 -8.12
CA LEU A 128 1.37 11.45 -7.73
C LEU A 128 1.91 12.33 -8.87
N LEU A 129 1.89 11.84 -10.11
CA LEU A 129 2.30 12.65 -11.26
C LEU A 129 1.40 13.88 -11.48
N ARG A 130 0.14 13.82 -11.05
CA ARG A 130 -0.83 14.93 -11.16
C ARG A 130 -0.83 15.86 -9.97
N THR A 131 -0.58 15.35 -8.76
CA THR A 131 -0.81 16.07 -7.51
C THR A 131 0.47 16.47 -6.78
N SER A 132 1.63 15.96 -7.20
CA SER A 132 2.89 16.13 -6.47
C SER A 132 3.97 16.77 -7.34
N PRO A 133 4.82 17.65 -6.76
CA PRO A 133 5.97 18.21 -7.44
C PRO A 133 7.17 17.27 -7.54
N GLN A 134 7.08 16.06 -6.96
CA GLN A 134 8.16 15.07 -6.95
C GLN A 134 8.66 14.75 -8.37
N SER A 135 9.94 14.49 -8.52
CA SER A 135 10.52 14.04 -9.78
C SER A 135 9.96 12.65 -10.19
N ILE A 136 10.06 12.32 -11.46
CA ILE A 136 9.64 10.99 -11.96
C ILE A 136 10.43 9.88 -11.28
N ALA A 137 11.72 10.12 -10.99
CA ALA A 137 12.57 9.16 -10.30
C ALA A 137 12.11 8.91 -8.86
N GLU A 138 11.80 9.97 -8.12
CA GLU A 138 11.27 9.86 -6.75
C GLU A 138 9.93 9.14 -6.72
N ILE A 139 9.03 9.42 -7.67
CA ILE A 139 7.75 8.72 -7.78
C ILE A 139 7.97 7.24 -8.08
N ALA A 140 8.87 6.90 -9.02
CA ALA A 140 9.18 5.51 -9.34
C ALA A 140 9.66 4.73 -8.11
N ALA A 141 10.62 5.31 -7.37
CA ALA A 141 11.12 4.72 -6.12
C ALA A 141 10.01 4.61 -5.06
N TYR A 142 9.22 5.66 -4.88
CA TYR A 142 8.13 5.70 -3.90
C TYR A 142 7.07 4.61 -4.12
N VAL A 143 6.74 4.32 -5.39
CA VAL A 143 5.75 3.28 -5.70
C VAL A 143 6.35 1.87 -5.81
N GLY A 144 7.66 1.72 -5.55
CA GLY A 144 8.32 0.42 -5.40
C GLY A 144 9.00 -0.12 -6.67
N PHE A 145 9.32 0.71 -7.65
CA PHE A 145 10.17 0.29 -8.78
C PHE A 145 11.65 0.43 -8.41
N ALA A 146 12.44 -0.60 -8.76
CA ALA A 146 13.88 -0.60 -8.51
C ALA A 146 14.64 0.41 -9.39
N ASP A 147 14.14 0.68 -10.60
CA ASP A 147 14.77 1.58 -11.56
C ASP A 147 13.76 2.35 -12.42
N ASN A 148 14.21 3.52 -12.92
CA ASN A 148 13.39 4.40 -13.76
C ASN A 148 13.06 3.83 -15.14
N THR A 149 13.94 3.00 -15.70
CA THR A 149 13.75 2.40 -17.02
C THR A 149 12.61 1.40 -16.98
N GLY A 150 12.63 0.50 -15.98
CA GLY A 150 11.55 -0.44 -15.71
C GLY A 150 10.22 0.28 -15.45
N PHE A 151 10.25 1.31 -14.60
CA PHE A 151 9.07 2.15 -14.35
C PHE A 151 8.52 2.75 -15.64
N GLY A 152 9.34 3.46 -16.42
CA GLY A 152 8.91 4.13 -17.66
C GLY A 152 8.30 3.17 -18.67
N ARG A 153 8.92 1.99 -18.85
CA ARG A 153 8.41 0.93 -19.74
C ARG A 153 7.06 0.39 -19.29
N ILE A 154 6.90 0.08 -18.00
CA ILE A 154 5.65 -0.46 -17.46
C ILE A 154 4.56 0.62 -17.45
N PHE A 155 4.90 1.85 -17.08
CA PHE A 155 3.98 2.97 -17.11
C PHE A 155 3.42 3.19 -18.53
N LYS A 156 4.29 3.25 -19.57
CA LYS A 156 3.87 3.39 -20.96
C LYS A 156 3.01 2.20 -21.42
N LYS A 157 3.38 0.97 -21.02
CA LYS A 157 2.59 -0.23 -21.35
C LYS A 157 1.17 -0.17 -20.77
N VAL A 158 1.01 0.36 -19.56
CA VAL A 158 -0.28 0.39 -18.84
C VAL A 158 -1.13 1.60 -19.26
N THR A 159 -0.51 2.76 -19.53
CA THR A 159 -1.23 4.03 -19.74
C THR A 159 -1.23 4.50 -21.19
N GLY A 160 -0.38 3.94 -22.05
CA GLY A 160 -0.15 4.40 -23.42
C GLY A 160 0.83 5.59 -23.52
N HIS A 161 1.16 6.26 -22.43
CA HIS A 161 1.98 7.47 -22.39
C HIS A 161 3.22 7.29 -21.52
N THR A 162 4.29 8.03 -21.80
CA THR A 162 5.42 8.11 -20.86
C THR A 162 5.02 8.89 -19.61
N PRO A 163 5.68 8.65 -18.44
CA PRO A 163 5.41 9.42 -17.24
C PRO A 163 5.51 10.93 -17.42
N SER A 164 6.51 11.39 -18.20
CA SER A 164 6.70 12.81 -18.50
C SER A 164 5.59 13.39 -19.37
N ALA A 165 5.13 12.64 -20.38
CA ALA A 165 4.01 13.06 -21.22
C ALA A 165 2.71 13.09 -20.41
N TYR A 166 2.50 12.09 -19.56
CA TYR A 166 1.33 12.02 -18.69
C TYR A 166 1.26 13.22 -17.73
N ARG A 167 2.38 13.61 -17.11
CA ARG A 167 2.44 14.80 -16.24
C ARG A 167 2.11 16.10 -16.94
N ARG A 168 2.57 16.28 -18.20
CA ARG A 168 2.31 17.51 -18.97
C ARG A 168 0.89 17.63 -19.49
N GLY A 169 0.20 16.51 -19.65
CA GLY A 169 -1.18 16.47 -20.14
C GLY A 169 -2.24 16.37 -19.05
N SER A 170 -1.83 16.53 -17.80
CA SER A 170 -2.73 16.42 -16.63
C SER A 170 -3.11 17.78 -16.11
#